data_9264984b6972f6c69e5da5dbde9c9346
#
_entry.id   9264984b6972f6c69e5da5dbde9c9346
#
_cell.length_a   1.000
_cell.length_b   1.000
_cell.length_c   1.000
_cell.angle_alpha   90.00
_cell.angle_beta   90.00
_cell.angle_gamma   90.00
#
_symmetry.space_group_name_H-M   'P 1'
#
loop_
_entity.id
_entity.type
_entity.pdbx_description
1 polymer ?
#
loop_
_entity_poly.entity_id
_entity_poly.type
_entity_poly.pdbx_seq_one_letter_code
_entity_poly.pdbx_strand_id
1 'polypeptide(L)'
;MRAVTFGELLLRLSPPGDERLLESPELHTCFGGAEANVAVALSHLGVRCDYVTRVPDNPLGDAGVEALRKEGVGTRWIARGGSGDRLGLYFVEPGADLRAMRVVYDRAGSAFARLDPHSIDWPAVLAGADWFHVSGITPALGEGPVAALAGAIACARARGTPVSLDLNHREALWRNRNPRPLIEPLARRAGVLIGNTGAVSAMLGLAADDASLATPERARGLAEQLSARFEAKRIALTRREILGPREHGWSAVLYDAETRAFAQSRRHRVHVVDRVGGGDSFAAALIARLLAGDRPAAALEFAVAASALKLTVPGDFSRASVEEVEELLRA
;
A
#
# COMPACT_ATOMS: atom_id res chain seq x y z
N MET A 1 19.80 -4.17 2.41
CA MET A 1 18.54 -4.38 3.13
C MET A 1 17.57 -5.16 2.26
N ARG A 2 16.74 -5.99 2.86
CA ARG A 2 15.77 -6.83 2.15
C ARG A 2 14.38 -6.70 2.80
N ALA A 3 13.38 -6.33 2.02
CA ALA A 3 11.98 -6.32 2.42
C ALA A 3 11.22 -7.50 1.79
N VAL A 4 10.12 -7.87 2.41
CA VAL A 4 9.16 -8.83 1.88
C VAL A 4 7.77 -8.20 1.91
N THR A 5 7.00 -8.34 0.83
CA THR A 5 5.61 -7.90 0.77
C THR A 5 4.70 -9.06 0.40
N PHE A 6 3.45 -9.07 0.91
CA PHE A 6 2.49 -10.14 0.67
C PHE A 6 1.11 -9.60 0.34
N GLY A 7 0.61 -9.90 -0.86
CA GLY A 7 -0.70 -9.45 -1.32
C GLY A 7 -1.06 -9.93 -2.71
N GLU A 8 -2.16 -9.45 -3.27
CA GLU A 8 -2.67 -9.85 -4.58
C GLU A 8 -2.12 -8.98 -5.71
N LEU A 9 -1.62 -9.63 -6.75
CA LEU A 9 -1.30 -8.99 -8.03
C LEU A 9 -2.55 -8.96 -8.91
N LEU A 10 -2.83 -7.79 -9.48
CA LEU A 10 -4.00 -7.52 -10.31
C LEU A 10 -3.57 -6.99 -11.68
N LEU A 11 -4.42 -7.23 -12.68
CA LEU A 11 -4.36 -6.51 -13.96
C LEU A 11 -5.36 -5.36 -13.93
N ARG A 12 -4.88 -4.13 -14.11
CA ARG A 12 -5.68 -2.92 -14.28
C ARG A 12 -6.01 -2.70 -15.75
N LEU A 13 -7.26 -2.28 -15.98
CA LEU A 13 -7.75 -1.83 -17.27
C LEU A 13 -8.31 -0.42 -17.12
N SER A 14 -7.92 0.50 -18.00
CA SER A 14 -8.37 1.90 -17.97
C SER A 14 -8.60 2.40 -19.37
N PRO A 15 -9.65 3.16 -19.65
CA PRO A 15 -9.79 3.85 -20.93
C PRO A 15 -8.68 4.89 -21.10
N PRO A 16 -8.34 5.30 -22.31
CA PRO A 16 -7.39 6.37 -22.56
C PRO A 16 -7.95 7.73 -22.10
N GLY A 17 -7.06 8.61 -21.65
CA GLY A 17 -7.40 9.99 -21.27
C GLY A 17 -8.54 10.07 -20.25
N ASP A 18 -9.57 10.84 -20.61
CA ASP A 18 -10.75 11.09 -19.78
C ASP A 18 -12.01 10.36 -20.28
N GLU A 19 -11.84 9.36 -21.14
CA GLU A 19 -12.92 8.57 -21.66
C GLU A 19 -13.61 7.75 -20.57
N ARG A 20 -14.88 7.41 -20.83
CA ARG A 20 -15.62 6.54 -19.93
C ARG A 20 -15.30 5.07 -20.15
N LEU A 21 -15.36 4.33 -19.09
CA LEU A 21 -15.21 2.88 -19.16
C LEU A 21 -16.28 2.27 -20.07
N LEU A 22 -15.87 1.41 -20.99
CA LEU A 22 -16.70 0.70 -21.97
C LEU A 22 -17.36 1.57 -23.07
N GLU A 23 -17.14 2.89 -23.05
CA GLU A 23 -17.45 3.75 -24.20
C GLU A 23 -16.24 3.87 -25.15
N SER A 24 -15.03 3.61 -24.64
CA SER A 24 -13.81 3.51 -25.43
C SER A 24 -13.67 2.11 -26.05
N PRO A 25 -13.26 1.99 -27.32
CA PRO A 25 -12.92 0.71 -27.94
C PRO A 25 -11.59 0.14 -27.42
N GLU A 26 -10.78 0.95 -26.72
CA GLU A 26 -9.46 0.59 -26.23
C GLU A 26 -9.38 0.65 -24.70
N LEU A 27 -8.62 -0.26 -24.12
CA LEU A 27 -8.28 -0.23 -22.71
C LEU A 27 -6.76 -0.38 -22.54
N HIS A 28 -6.14 0.59 -21.91
CA HIS A 28 -4.75 0.48 -21.44
C HIS A 28 -4.68 -0.51 -20.30
N THR A 29 -3.66 -1.37 -20.32
CA THR A 29 -3.41 -2.36 -19.30
C THR A 29 -2.14 -2.06 -18.53
N CYS A 30 -2.15 -2.25 -17.21
CA CYS A 30 -0.96 -2.31 -16.37
C CYS A 30 -1.19 -3.27 -15.20
N PHE A 31 -0.11 -3.80 -14.65
CA PHE A 31 -0.18 -4.57 -13.42
C PHE A 31 -0.12 -3.65 -12.21
N GLY A 32 -0.75 -4.09 -11.11
CA GLY A 32 -0.78 -3.37 -9.85
C GLY A 32 -1.26 -4.27 -8.70
N GLY A 33 -1.38 -3.67 -7.56
CA GLY A 33 -1.75 -4.31 -6.29
C GLY A 33 -1.01 -3.59 -5.18
N ALA A 34 -1.64 -3.34 -4.04
CA ALA A 34 -1.05 -2.50 -3.01
C ALA A 34 0.38 -2.92 -2.64
N GLU A 35 0.56 -4.18 -2.31
CA GLU A 35 1.86 -4.71 -1.89
C GLU A 35 2.82 -4.94 -3.06
N ALA A 36 2.31 -5.15 -4.28
CA ALA A 36 3.11 -5.17 -5.51
C ALA A 36 3.64 -3.76 -5.83
N ASN A 37 2.80 -2.73 -5.68
CA ASN A 37 3.19 -1.33 -5.84
C ASN A 37 4.28 -0.94 -4.84
N VAL A 38 4.15 -1.37 -3.58
CA VAL A 38 5.17 -1.17 -2.54
C VAL A 38 6.46 -1.90 -2.92
N ALA A 39 6.39 -3.14 -3.41
CA ALA A 39 7.58 -3.91 -3.80
C ALA A 39 8.35 -3.23 -4.94
N VAL A 40 7.64 -2.76 -5.97
CA VAL A 40 8.24 -2.03 -7.09
C VAL A 40 8.88 -0.73 -6.60
N ALA A 41 8.16 0.08 -5.84
CA ALA A 41 8.69 1.34 -5.32
C ALA A 41 9.94 1.12 -4.43
N LEU A 42 9.94 0.09 -3.57
CA LEU A 42 11.12 -0.28 -2.76
C LEU A 42 12.31 -0.64 -3.64
N SER A 43 12.11 -1.40 -4.73
CA SER A 43 13.17 -1.77 -5.65
C SER A 43 13.81 -0.53 -6.30
N HIS A 44 13.00 0.43 -6.76
CA HIS A 44 13.49 1.70 -7.34
C HIS A 44 14.16 2.61 -6.30
N LEU A 45 13.82 2.47 -5.03
CA LEU A 45 14.47 3.16 -3.91
C LEU A 45 15.70 2.40 -3.35
N GLY A 46 16.20 1.39 -4.06
CA GLY A 46 17.42 0.66 -3.70
C GLY A 46 17.27 -0.39 -2.60
N VAL A 47 16.04 -0.75 -2.21
CA VAL A 47 15.77 -1.83 -1.26
C VAL A 47 15.40 -3.10 -2.02
N ARG A 48 16.16 -4.17 -1.87
CA ARG A 48 15.76 -5.48 -2.43
C ARG A 48 14.41 -5.88 -1.85
N CYS A 49 13.44 -6.22 -2.71
CA CYS A 49 12.13 -6.64 -2.26
C CYS A 49 11.71 -7.94 -2.91
N ASP A 50 11.34 -8.93 -2.11
CA ASP A 50 10.67 -10.15 -2.58
C ASP A 50 9.15 -9.98 -2.41
N TYR A 51 8.41 -10.32 -3.45
CA TYR A 51 6.95 -10.29 -3.43
C TYR A 51 6.38 -11.71 -3.29
N VAL A 52 5.49 -11.89 -2.34
CA VAL A 52 4.79 -13.16 -2.09
C VAL A 52 3.36 -13.04 -2.55
N THR A 53 2.96 -13.87 -3.47
CA THR A 53 1.60 -13.91 -4.02
C THR A 53 1.31 -15.26 -4.68
N ARG A 54 0.08 -15.43 -5.17
CA ARG A 54 -0.31 -16.55 -6.02
C ARG A 54 -0.99 -16.00 -7.27
N VAL A 55 -0.50 -16.42 -8.45
CA VAL A 55 -1.03 -16.04 -9.76
C VAL A 55 -1.49 -17.29 -10.51
N PRO A 56 -2.40 -17.17 -11.49
CA PRO A 56 -2.81 -18.32 -12.29
C PRO A 56 -1.65 -18.86 -13.14
N ASP A 57 -1.72 -20.14 -13.49
CA ASP A 57 -0.78 -20.78 -14.41
C ASP A 57 -1.29 -20.62 -15.87
N ASN A 58 -1.14 -19.39 -16.37
CA ASN A 58 -1.55 -18.99 -17.71
C ASN A 58 -0.77 -17.74 -18.18
N PRO A 59 -0.90 -17.31 -19.46
CA PRO A 59 -0.17 -16.16 -19.99
C PRO A 59 -0.36 -14.85 -19.22
N LEU A 60 -1.52 -14.62 -18.58
CA LEU A 60 -1.73 -13.41 -17.77
C LEU A 60 -0.90 -13.44 -16.46
N GLY A 61 -0.83 -14.62 -15.83
CA GLY A 61 0.05 -14.80 -14.66
C GLY A 61 1.51 -14.66 -15.03
N ASP A 62 1.93 -15.18 -16.20
CA ASP A 62 3.30 -15.04 -16.69
C ASP A 62 3.66 -13.59 -16.97
N ALA A 63 2.79 -12.86 -17.66
CA ALA A 63 2.99 -11.44 -17.94
C ALA A 63 3.08 -10.60 -16.65
N GLY A 64 2.28 -10.93 -15.63
CA GLY A 64 2.35 -10.27 -14.33
C GLY A 64 3.67 -10.51 -13.60
N VAL A 65 4.17 -11.74 -13.61
CA VAL A 65 5.48 -12.07 -13.01
C VAL A 65 6.62 -11.37 -13.76
N GLU A 66 6.54 -11.35 -15.09
CA GLU A 66 7.55 -10.67 -15.91
C GLU A 66 7.54 -9.15 -15.70
N ALA A 67 6.36 -8.54 -15.56
CA ALA A 67 6.25 -7.13 -15.23
C ALA A 67 6.95 -6.78 -13.92
N LEU A 68 6.78 -7.62 -12.88
CA LEU A 68 7.47 -7.43 -11.59
C LEU A 68 8.99 -7.62 -11.70
N ARG A 69 9.45 -8.61 -12.48
CA ARG A 69 10.89 -8.83 -12.72
C ARG A 69 11.56 -7.66 -13.41
N LYS A 70 10.90 -7.05 -14.40
CA LYS A 70 11.39 -5.84 -15.09
C LYS A 70 11.59 -4.67 -14.15
N GLU A 71 10.80 -4.58 -13.10
CA GLU A 71 10.92 -3.55 -12.07
C GLU A 71 11.91 -3.94 -10.93
N GLY A 72 12.63 -5.06 -11.08
CA GLY A 72 13.64 -5.49 -10.09
C GLY A 72 13.09 -6.21 -8.86
N VAL A 73 11.80 -6.57 -8.86
CA VAL A 73 11.17 -7.30 -7.74
C VAL A 73 11.55 -8.77 -7.76
N GLY A 74 11.93 -9.32 -6.61
CA GLY A 74 12.17 -10.75 -6.44
C GLY A 74 10.88 -11.56 -6.53
N THR A 75 10.82 -12.53 -7.46
CA THR A 75 9.61 -13.30 -7.80
C THR A 75 9.67 -14.77 -7.39
N ARG A 76 10.69 -15.20 -6.67
CA ARG A 76 10.89 -16.61 -6.29
C ARG A 76 9.79 -17.19 -5.38
N TRP A 77 9.05 -16.33 -4.70
CA TRP A 77 7.96 -16.69 -3.79
C TRP A 77 6.57 -16.49 -4.39
N ILE A 78 6.50 -16.36 -5.72
CA ILE A 78 5.23 -16.29 -6.43
C ILE A 78 4.79 -17.73 -6.75
N ALA A 79 3.73 -18.17 -6.07
CA ALA A 79 3.13 -19.47 -6.32
C ALA A 79 2.29 -19.46 -7.60
N ARG A 80 2.25 -20.60 -8.28
CA ARG A 80 1.36 -20.82 -9.42
C ARG A 80 0.09 -21.52 -8.98
N GLY A 81 -1.04 -21.07 -9.50
CA GLY A 81 -2.33 -21.70 -9.33
C GLY A 81 -2.58 -22.83 -10.34
N GLY A 82 -3.78 -23.35 -10.34
CA GLY A 82 -4.23 -24.29 -11.39
C GLY A 82 -4.58 -23.57 -12.69
N SER A 83 -4.73 -24.36 -13.78
CA SER A 83 -5.11 -23.82 -15.10
C SER A 83 -6.51 -23.18 -15.12
N GLY A 84 -7.39 -23.55 -14.18
CA GLY A 84 -8.72 -22.95 -14.01
C GLY A 84 -8.75 -21.71 -13.12
N ASP A 85 -7.62 -21.30 -12.54
CA ASP A 85 -7.53 -20.08 -11.75
C ASP A 85 -7.46 -18.84 -12.66
N ARG A 86 -7.89 -17.71 -12.12
CA ARG A 86 -7.89 -16.42 -12.82
C ARG A 86 -7.04 -15.39 -12.09
N LEU A 87 -6.49 -14.45 -12.85
CA LEU A 87 -5.94 -13.24 -12.29
C LEU A 87 -7.08 -12.30 -11.88
N GLY A 88 -6.97 -11.64 -10.74
CA GLY A 88 -7.91 -10.59 -10.36
C GLY A 88 -7.75 -9.38 -11.28
N LEU A 89 -8.88 -8.77 -11.64
CA LEU A 89 -8.95 -7.58 -12.47
C LEU A 89 -9.51 -6.41 -11.70
N TYR A 90 -9.17 -5.21 -12.13
CA TYR A 90 -9.91 -4.02 -11.77
C TYR A 90 -9.88 -2.99 -12.89
N PHE A 91 -10.95 -2.22 -12.95
CA PHE A 91 -11.15 -1.20 -13.96
C PHE A 91 -11.11 0.16 -13.29
N VAL A 92 -10.38 1.10 -13.89
CA VAL A 92 -10.29 2.47 -13.40
C VAL A 92 -10.76 3.41 -14.48
N GLU A 93 -11.90 4.07 -14.24
CA GLU A 93 -12.34 5.23 -15.01
C GLU A 93 -11.74 6.47 -14.35
N PRO A 94 -10.88 7.23 -15.05
CA PRO A 94 -10.31 8.45 -14.49
C PRO A 94 -11.40 9.49 -14.17
N GLY A 95 -11.16 10.26 -13.11
CA GLY A 95 -11.98 11.43 -12.81
C GLY A 95 -11.64 12.57 -13.78
N ALA A 96 -12.67 13.31 -14.22
CA ALA A 96 -12.49 14.47 -15.07
C ALA A 96 -13.49 15.57 -14.66
N ASP A 97 -12.97 16.72 -14.27
CA ASP A 97 -13.73 17.88 -13.80
C ASP A 97 -14.79 17.49 -12.76
N LEU A 98 -16.07 17.57 -13.08
CA LEU A 98 -17.18 17.23 -12.19
C LEU A 98 -17.39 15.73 -12.01
N ARG A 99 -16.72 14.91 -12.82
CA ARG A 99 -16.85 13.46 -12.79
C ARG A 99 -15.83 12.83 -11.85
N ALA A 100 -16.31 12.17 -10.79
CA ALA A 100 -15.46 11.44 -9.87
C ALA A 100 -14.81 10.21 -10.53
N MET A 101 -13.61 9.87 -10.11
CA MET A 101 -12.97 8.61 -10.47
C MET A 101 -13.82 7.42 -10.00
N ARG A 102 -13.95 6.42 -10.85
CA ARG A 102 -14.67 5.18 -10.55
C ARG A 102 -13.72 3.98 -10.62
N VAL A 103 -13.82 3.09 -9.64
CA VAL A 103 -13.08 1.82 -9.62
C VAL A 103 -14.08 0.67 -9.53
N VAL A 104 -13.95 -0.28 -10.44
CA VAL A 104 -14.75 -1.52 -10.46
C VAL A 104 -13.80 -2.70 -10.27
N TYR A 105 -14.05 -3.53 -9.27
CA TYR A 105 -13.26 -4.73 -9.02
C TYR A 105 -13.94 -5.97 -9.59
N ASP A 106 -13.18 -6.78 -10.30
CA ASP A 106 -13.52 -8.13 -10.69
C ASP A 106 -12.40 -9.07 -10.23
N ARG A 107 -12.36 -9.35 -8.92
CA ARG A 107 -11.28 -10.10 -8.27
C ARG A 107 -11.76 -11.26 -7.39
N ALA A 108 -13.07 -11.48 -7.27
CA ALA A 108 -13.60 -12.60 -6.52
C ALA A 108 -13.14 -13.93 -7.09
N GLY A 109 -12.72 -14.86 -6.21
CA GLY A 109 -12.26 -16.18 -6.63
C GLY A 109 -11.00 -16.19 -7.50
N SER A 110 -10.18 -15.12 -7.41
CA SER A 110 -8.86 -15.08 -8.06
C SER A 110 -7.94 -16.17 -7.51
N ALA A 111 -6.83 -16.42 -8.20
CA ALA A 111 -5.79 -17.34 -7.75
C ALA A 111 -5.33 -17.00 -6.32
N PHE A 112 -5.15 -15.71 -6.02
CA PHE A 112 -4.77 -15.27 -4.68
C PHE A 112 -5.88 -15.48 -3.65
N ALA A 113 -7.14 -15.19 -3.99
CA ALA A 113 -8.28 -15.41 -3.09
C ALA A 113 -8.48 -16.90 -2.71
N ARG A 114 -7.99 -17.81 -3.55
CA ARG A 114 -7.98 -19.28 -3.34
C ARG A 114 -6.67 -19.82 -2.77
N LEU A 115 -5.84 -18.94 -2.19
CA LEU A 115 -4.57 -19.33 -1.61
C LEU A 115 -4.78 -20.34 -0.48
N ASP A 116 -4.06 -21.47 -0.52
CA ASP A 116 -3.91 -22.34 0.64
C ASP A 116 -2.91 -21.70 1.61
N PRO A 117 -3.31 -21.38 2.84
CA PRO A 117 -2.44 -20.74 3.82
C PRO A 117 -1.23 -21.60 4.20
N HIS A 118 -1.30 -22.91 4.02
CA HIS A 118 -0.23 -23.86 4.33
C HIS A 118 0.77 -24.05 3.19
N SER A 119 0.49 -23.50 2.01
CA SER A 119 1.39 -23.58 0.85
C SER A 119 2.61 -22.67 0.93
N ILE A 120 2.69 -21.77 1.91
CA ILE A 120 3.78 -20.80 2.05
C ILE A 120 4.67 -21.16 3.24
N ASP A 121 5.94 -21.45 2.98
CA ASP A 121 6.97 -21.61 4.01
C ASP A 121 7.43 -20.24 4.53
N TRP A 122 6.68 -19.64 5.46
CA TRP A 122 7.00 -18.34 6.04
C TRP A 122 8.38 -18.27 6.72
N PRO A 123 8.84 -19.30 7.43
CA PRO A 123 10.23 -19.37 7.90
C PRO A 123 11.26 -19.16 6.81
N ALA A 124 11.14 -19.82 5.67
CA ALA A 124 12.04 -19.66 4.53
C ALA A 124 11.87 -18.29 3.83
N VAL A 125 10.64 -17.85 3.62
CA VAL A 125 10.30 -16.53 3.03
C VAL A 125 10.94 -15.39 3.82
N LEU A 126 10.80 -15.41 5.14
CA LEU A 126 11.23 -14.33 6.03
C LEU A 126 12.67 -14.49 6.55
N ALA A 127 13.39 -15.53 6.13
CA ALA A 127 14.79 -15.71 6.50
C ALA A 127 15.64 -14.54 5.99
N GLY A 128 16.27 -13.78 6.91
CA GLY A 128 17.08 -12.59 6.56
C GLY A 128 16.29 -11.42 5.98
N ALA A 129 14.98 -11.35 6.24
CA ALA A 129 14.18 -10.17 5.93
C ALA A 129 14.36 -9.11 7.01
N ASP A 130 14.70 -7.90 6.59
CA ASP A 130 14.82 -6.72 7.46
C ASP A 130 13.48 -6.01 7.68
N TRP A 131 12.47 -6.31 6.83
CA TRP A 131 11.12 -5.72 6.91
C TRP A 131 10.06 -6.62 6.28
N PHE A 132 8.86 -6.63 6.85
CA PHE A 132 7.68 -7.27 6.28
C PHE A 132 6.54 -6.26 6.16
N HIS A 133 5.97 -6.09 4.95
CA HIS A 133 4.89 -5.16 4.68
C HIS A 133 3.65 -5.86 4.15
N VAL A 134 2.49 -5.44 4.64
CA VAL A 134 1.16 -5.94 4.27
C VAL A 134 0.12 -4.82 4.33
N SER A 135 -1.06 -5.07 3.76
CA SER A 135 -2.18 -4.13 3.83
C SER A 135 -3.47 -4.74 4.37
N GLY A 136 -4.40 -3.87 4.71
CA GLY A 136 -5.77 -4.23 5.10
C GLY A 136 -6.65 -4.71 3.94
N ILE A 137 -6.11 -4.79 2.71
CA ILE A 137 -6.82 -5.38 1.56
C ILE A 137 -6.83 -6.91 1.66
N THR A 138 -5.69 -7.52 1.96
CA THR A 138 -5.52 -8.97 2.00
C THR A 138 -6.58 -9.67 2.87
N PRO A 139 -6.94 -9.17 4.08
CA PRO A 139 -8.00 -9.80 4.89
C PRO A 139 -9.40 -9.75 4.29
N ALA A 140 -9.65 -8.87 3.33
CA ALA A 140 -10.95 -8.81 2.66
C ALA A 140 -11.15 -9.87 1.56
N LEU A 141 -10.08 -10.57 1.16
CA LEU A 141 -10.06 -11.40 -0.05
C LEU A 141 -10.45 -12.86 0.16
N GLY A 142 -10.47 -13.33 1.40
CA GLY A 142 -10.88 -14.70 1.72
C GLY A 142 -10.20 -15.27 2.97
N GLU A 143 -10.65 -16.42 3.42
CA GLU A 143 -10.15 -17.08 4.63
C GLU A 143 -8.69 -17.54 4.47
N GLY A 144 -8.33 -18.08 3.30
CA GLY A 144 -6.96 -18.51 3.01
C GLY A 144 -5.95 -17.36 3.13
N PRO A 145 -6.15 -16.23 2.42
CA PRO A 145 -5.33 -15.03 2.58
C PRO A 145 -5.28 -14.49 4.02
N VAL A 146 -6.39 -14.51 4.77
CA VAL A 146 -6.42 -14.11 6.20
C VAL A 146 -5.51 -15.01 7.04
N ALA A 147 -5.65 -16.33 6.90
CA ALA A 147 -4.86 -17.29 7.66
C ALA A 147 -3.36 -17.20 7.30
N ALA A 148 -3.04 -17.09 6.01
CA ALA A 148 -1.68 -16.91 5.54
C ALA A 148 -1.05 -15.63 6.11
N LEU A 149 -1.78 -14.51 6.10
CA LEU A 149 -1.33 -13.24 6.65
C LEU A 149 -1.07 -13.31 8.16
N ALA A 150 -1.98 -13.95 8.90
CA ALA A 150 -1.81 -14.15 10.35
C ALA A 150 -0.56 -14.99 10.66
N GLY A 151 -0.32 -16.06 9.90
CA GLY A 151 0.89 -16.89 10.00
C GLY A 151 2.17 -16.12 9.66
N ALA A 152 2.13 -15.30 8.60
CA ALA A 152 3.25 -14.45 8.20
C ALA A 152 3.65 -13.46 9.31
N ILE A 153 2.67 -12.74 9.86
CA ILE A 153 2.90 -11.76 10.93
C ILE A 153 3.43 -12.46 12.19
N ALA A 154 2.88 -13.63 12.55
CA ALA A 154 3.37 -14.40 13.69
C ALA A 154 4.84 -14.83 13.48
N CYS A 155 5.19 -15.32 12.29
CA CYS A 155 6.55 -15.70 11.95
C CYS A 155 7.50 -14.51 11.96
N ALA A 156 7.12 -13.36 11.37
CA ALA A 156 7.92 -12.14 11.36
C ALA A 156 8.21 -11.66 12.79
N ARG A 157 7.20 -11.62 13.66
CA ARG A 157 7.36 -11.23 15.07
C ARG A 157 8.29 -12.17 15.84
N ALA A 158 8.14 -13.49 15.66
CA ALA A 158 9.01 -14.48 16.31
C ALA A 158 10.49 -14.31 15.91
N ARG A 159 10.75 -13.74 14.73
CA ARG A 159 12.08 -13.44 14.20
C ARG A 159 12.57 -12.03 14.53
N GLY A 160 11.74 -11.20 15.17
CA GLY A 160 12.06 -9.79 15.41
C GLY A 160 12.03 -8.92 14.14
N THR A 161 11.50 -9.44 13.03
CA THR A 161 11.35 -8.68 11.78
C THR A 161 10.25 -7.62 11.96
N PRO A 162 10.53 -6.32 11.74
CA PRO A 162 9.53 -5.27 11.79
C PRO A 162 8.40 -5.51 10.79
N VAL A 163 7.16 -5.28 11.24
CA VAL A 163 5.96 -5.42 10.41
C VAL A 163 5.29 -4.07 10.25
N SER A 164 4.99 -3.68 9.01
CA SER A 164 4.11 -2.55 8.71
C SER A 164 2.78 -3.01 8.12
N LEU A 165 1.70 -2.41 8.59
CA LEU A 165 0.35 -2.59 8.09
C LEU A 165 -0.17 -1.25 7.55
N ASP A 166 -0.40 -1.17 6.24
CA ASP A 166 -1.20 -0.11 5.65
C ASP A 166 -2.68 -0.48 5.77
N LEU A 167 -3.47 0.31 6.46
CA LEU A 167 -4.91 0.09 6.63
C LEU A 167 -5.64 0.01 5.29
N ASN A 168 -5.23 0.80 4.33
CA ASN A 168 -5.59 0.73 2.90
C ASN A 168 -7.07 0.40 2.63
N HIS A 169 -7.98 1.09 3.33
CA HIS A 169 -9.42 0.84 3.27
C HIS A 169 -9.95 0.95 1.84
N ARG A 170 -10.68 -0.07 1.40
CA ARG A 170 -11.40 -0.11 0.13
C ARG A 170 -12.85 -0.44 0.40
N GLU A 171 -13.72 0.57 0.43
CA GLU A 171 -15.15 0.42 0.75
C GLU A 171 -15.81 -0.72 -0.03
N ALA A 172 -15.53 -0.84 -1.33
CA ALA A 172 -16.09 -1.87 -2.18
C ALA A 172 -15.77 -3.31 -1.73
N LEU A 173 -14.62 -3.55 -1.08
CA LEU A 173 -14.21 -4.87 -0.58
C LEU A 173 -14.82 -5.19 0.80
N TRP A 174 -15.15 -4.16 1.57
CA TRP A 174 -15.73 -4.28 2.91
C TRP A 174 -17.24 -4.05 2.94
N ARG A 175 -17.88 -3.87 1.77
CA ARG A 175 -19.33 -3.69 1.68
C ARG A 175 -20.05 -4.83 2.39
N ASN A 176 -20.93 -4.48 3.34
CA ASN A 176 -21.69 -5.41 4.17
C ASN A 176 -20.83 -6.28 5.14
N ARG A 177 -19.58 -5.92 5.38
CA ARG A 177 -18.71 -6.62 6.33
C ARG A 177 -18.04 -5.62 7.27
N ASN A 178 -18.03 -5.95 8.57
CA ASN A 178 -17.26 -5.18 9.54
C ASN A 178 -15.78 -5.59 9.46
N PRO A 179 -14.83 -4.67 9.12
CA PRO A 179 -13.41 -5.01 9.03
C PRO A 179 -12.74 -5.26 10.38
N ARG A 180 -13.23 -4.65 11.47
CA ARG A 180 -12.56 -4.61 12.78
C ARG A 180 -12.14 -5.98 13.30
N PRO A 181 -12.98 -7.02 13.31
CA PRO A 181 -12.61 -8.34 13.85
C PRO A 181 -11.38 -8.95 13.16
N LEU A 182 -11.13 -8.59 11.91
CA LEU A 182 -9.98 -9.06 11.14
C LEU A 182 -8.79 -8.12 11.23
N ILE A 183 -9.01 -6.82 11.26
CA ILE A 183 -7.94 -5.81 11.18
C ILE A 183 -7.34 -5.48 12.55
N GLU A 184 -8.13 -5.37 13.62
CA GLU A 184 -7.61 -5.02 14.94
C GLU A 184 -6.56 -6.03 15.46
N PRO A 185 -6.73 -7.36 15.32
CA PRO A 185 -5.69 -8.31 15.74
C PRO A 185 -4.39 -8.17 14.94
N LEU A 186 -4.47 -7.79 13.67
CA LEU A 186 -3.29 -7.55 12.82
C LEU A 186 -2.60 -6.25 13.22
N ALA A 187 -3.38 -5.17 13.45
CA ALA A 187 -2.89 -3.87 13.88
C ALA A 187 -2.12 -3.97 15.21
N ARG A 188 -2.60 -4.75 16.18
CA ARG A 188 -1.91 -5.01 17.46
C ARG A 188 -0.57 -5.75 17.30
N ARG A 189 -0.33 -6.35 16.15
CA ARG A 189 0.89 -7.10 15.86
C ARG A 189 1.82 -6.36 14.90
N ALA A 190 1.36 -5.27 14.32
CA ALA A 190 2.16 -4.43 13.45
C ALA A 190 2.93 -3.38 14.26
N GLY A 191 4.23 -3.28 14.02
CA GLY A 191 5.08 -2.25 14.67
C GLY A 191 4.87 -0.87 14.05
N VAL A 192 4.40 -0.80 12.80
CA VAL A 192 4.14 0.44 12.08
C VAL A 192 2.74 0.39 11.47
N LEU A 193 1.89 1.35 11.80
CA LEU A 193 0.58 1.54 11.19
C LEU A 193 0.63 2.70 10.21
N ILE A 194 0.15 2.46 9.00
CA ILE A 194 0.08 3.45 7.90
C ILE A 194 -1.39 3.59 7.49
N GLY A 195 -1.83 4.79 7.15
CA GLY A 195 -3.18 4.98 6.65
C GLY A 195 -3.56 6.45 6.50
N ASN A 196 -4.85 6.71 6.48
CA ASN A 196 -5.46 8.04 6.57
C ASN A 196 -6.61 8.02 7.58
N THR A 197 -7.16 9.17 7.90
CA THR A 197 -8.23 9.31 8.91
C THR A 197 -9.47 8.48 8.57
N GLY A 198 -9.88 8.45 7.31
CA GLY A 198 -11.02 7.62 6.86
C GLY A 198 -10.77 6.12 7.06
N ALA A 199 -9.54 5.65 6.77
CA ALA A 199 -9.16 4.26 7.03
C ALA A 199 -9.11 3.94 8.53
N VAL A 200 -8.61 4.85 9.36
CA VAL A 200 -8.62 4.72 10.83
C VAL A 200 -10.05 4.57 11.35
N SER A 201 -10.96 5.42 10.89
CA SER A 201 -12.36 5.36 11.30
C SER A 201 -13.02 4.05 10.85
N ALA A 202 -12.91 3.70 9.58
CA ALA A 202 -13.57 2.54 9.00
C ALA A 202 -13.01 1.20 9.52
N MET A 203 -11.68 1.08 9.63
CA MET A 203 -11.00 -0.19 9.89
C MET A 203 -10.73 -0.44 11.38
N LEU A 204 -10.53 0.63 12.17
CA LEU A 204 -10.18 0.54 13.59
C LEU A 204 -11.26 1.11 14.52
N GLY A 205 -12.28 1.76 13.96
CA GLY A 205 -13.41 2.30 14.72
C GLY A 205 -13.04 3.39 15.72
N LEU A 206 -11.99 4.13 15.45
CA LEU A 206 -11.68 5.35 16.15
C LEU A 206 -12.30 6.52 15.40
N ALA A 207 -12.94 7.43 16.13
CA ALA A 207 -13.45 8.65 15.51
C ALA A 207 -12.28 9.47 14.97
N ALA A 208 -12.15 9.49 13.66
CA ALA A 208 -11.11 10.23 12.96
C ALA A 208 -11.67 10.78 11.64
N ASP A 209 -11.38 12.04 11.39
CA ASP A 209 -11.80 12.81 10.21
C ASP A 209 -10.68 13.77 9.79
N ASP A 210 -10.90 14.56 8.77
CA ASP A 210 -9.91 15.53 8.30
C ASP A 210 -9.59 16.62 9.35
N ALA A 211 -10.54 16.93 10.25
CA ALA A 211 -10.31 17.86 11.35
C ALA A 211 -9.33 17.29 12.40
N SER A 212 -9.21 15.97 12.48
CA SER A 212 -8.25 15.29 13.36
C SER A 212 -6.80 15.54 12.95
N LEU A 213 -6.55 15.93 11.69
CA LEU A 213 -5.21 16.30 11.17
C LEU A 213 -5.10 17.82 10.89
N ALA A 214 -6.06 18.61 11.32
CA ALA A 214 -6.10 20.04 11.01
C ALA A 214 -5.01 20.86 11.75
N THR A 215 -4.65 20.44 12.96
CA THR A 215 -3.56 21.04 13.73
C THR A 215 -2.57 20.00 14.22
N PRO A 216 -1.30 20.39 14.47
CA PRO A 216 -0.27 19.45 14.97
C PRO A 216 -0.69 18.75 16.26
N GLU A 217 -1.35 19.46 17.18
CA GLU A 217 -1.77 18.95 18.49
C GLU A 217 -2.83 17.84 18.33
N ARG A 218 -3.84 18.06 17.46
CA ARG A 218 -4.88 17.06 17.18
C ARG A 218 -4.30 15.83 16.48
N ALA A 219 -3.45 16.06 15.48
CA ALA A 219 -2.81 14.99 14.74
C ALA A 219 -1.92 14.13 15.66
N ARG A 220 -1.16 14.78 16.55
CA ARG A 220 -0.36 14.10 17.56
C ARG A 220 -1.25 13.30 18.51
N GLY A 221 -2.32 13.90 19.04
CA GLY A 221 -3.25 13.20 19.95
C GLY A 221 -3.87 11.95 19.32
N LEU A 222 -4.30 12.01 18.05
CA LEU A 222 -4.81 10.84 17.32
C LEU A 222 -3.72 9.76 17.16
N ALA A 223 -2.51 10.15 16.79
CA ALA A 223 -1.41 9.22 16.61
C ALA A 223 -0.98 8.55 17.94
N GLU A 224 -0.93 9.30 19.04
CA GLU A 224 -0.68 8.77 20.39
C GLU A 224 -1.78 7.79 20.82
N GLN A 225 -3.05 8.10 20.56
CA GLN A 225 -4.18 7.21 20.85
C GLN A 225 -4.09 5.90 20.06
N LEU A 226 -3.74 5.97 18.77
CA LEU A 226 -3.53 4.78 17.93
C LEU A 226 -2.36 3.95 18.44
N SER A 227 -1.23 4.60 18.74
CA SER A 227 -0.05 3.93 19.28
C SER A 227 -0.35 3.21 20.59
N ALA A 228 -1.02 3.86 21.52
CA ALA A 228 -1.38 3.26 22.79
C ALA A 228 -2.37 2.10 22.68
N ARG A 229 -3.40 2.24 21.79
CA ARG A 229 -4.43 1.21 21.61
C ARG A 229 -3.89 -0.05 20.91
N PHE A 230 -2.98 0.11 19.95
CA PHE A 230 -2.47 -1.00 19.13
C PHE A 230 -1.03 -1.38 19.45
N GLU A 231 -0.39 -0.75 20.43
CA GLU A 231 1.01 -0.99 20.81
C GLU A 231 1.97 -0.79 19.62
N ALA A 232 1.59 0.07 18.67
CA ALA A 232 2.38 0.34 17.49
C ALA A 232 3.47 1.36 17.80
N LYS A 233 4.71 1.03 17.42
CA LYS A 233 5.88 1.91 17.63
C LYS A 233 5.81 3.17 16.78
N ARG A 234 5.22 3.09 15.57
CA ARG A 234 5.10 4.22 14.65
C ARG A 234 3.72 4.30 14.04
N ILE A 235 3.20 5.52 13.96
CA ILE A 235 1.92 5.84 13.31
C ILE A 235 2.20 6.86 12.22
N ALA A 236 1.90 6.52 10.96
CA ALA A 236 2.03 7.41 9.81
C ALA A 236 0.66 7.64 9.18
N LEU A 237 0.20 8.89 9.16
CA LEU A 237 -1.12 9.25 8.62
C LEU A 237 -0.97 10.25 7.48
N THR A 238 -1.39 9.85 6.29
CA THR A 238 -1.44 10.71 5.12
C THR A 238 -2.68 11.61 5.16
N ARG A 239 -2.51 12.84 4.67
CA ARG A 239 -3.57 13.82 4.51
C ARG A 239 -3.67 14.26 3.06
N ARG A 240 -4.85 14.13 2.49
CA ARG A 240 -5.17 14.62 1.17
C ARG A 240 -6.21 15.73 1.26
N GLU A 241 -5.88 16.89 0.73
CA GLU A 241 -6.83 17.99 0.54
C GLU A 241 -7.21 18.06 -0.94
N ILE A 242 -8.51 18.14 -1.22
CA ILE A 242 -9.01 18.31 -2.60
C ILE A 242 -9.12 19.82 -2.83
N LEU A 243 -8.24 20.36 -3.69
CA LEU A 243 -8.21 21.77 -4.06
C LEU A 243 -8.94 22.05 -5.38
N GLY A 244 -9.09 20.99 -6.19
CA GLY A 244 -9.74 21.00 -7.48
C GLY A 244 -9.83 19.59 -8.05
N PRO A 245 -10.41 19.40 -9.22
CA PRO A 245 -10.64 18.07 -9.82
C PRO A 245 -9.33 17.26 -9.96
N ARG A 246 -8.24 17.93 -10.31
CA ARG A 246 -6.91 17.35 -10.47
C ARG A 246 -5.84 18.02 -9.61
N GLU A 247 -6.24 18.89 -8.66
CA GLU A 247 -5.30 19.53 -7.77
C GLU A 247 -5.52 19.06 -6.34
N HIS A 248 -4.47 18.52 -5.74
CA HIS A 248 -4.49 18.05 -4.36
C HIS A 248 -3.37 18.68 -3.55
N GLY A 249 -3.69 19.01 -2.28
CA GLY A 249 -2.69 19.18 -1.24
C GLY A 249 -2.35 17.81 -0.65
N TRP A 250 -1.05 17.48 -0.60
CA TRP A 250 -0.57 16.19 -0.12
C TRP A 250 0.45 16.38 1.00
N SER A 251 0.19 15.81 2.15
CA SER A 251 1.04 15.87 3.36
C SER A 251 0.82 14.65 4.25
N ALA A 252 1.62 14.51 5.29
CA ALA A 252 1.45 13.45 6.27
C ALA A 252 2.00 13.85 7.64
N VAL A 253 1.67 13.04 8.65
CA VAL A 253 2.27 13.10 9.99
C VAL A 253 2.86 11.76 10.35
N LEU A 254 3.91 11.77 11.17
CA LEU A 254 4.54 10.58 11.73
C LEU A 254 4.75 10.77 13.24
N TYR A 255 4.27 9.82 14.02
CA TYR A 255 4.56 9.72 15.44
C TYR A 255 5.43 8.48 15.70
N ASP A 256 6.49 8.65 16.46
CA ASP A 256 7.37 7.57 16.93
C ASP A 256 7.24 7.48 18.45
N ALA A 257 6.67 6.38 18.92
CA ALA A 257 6.40 6.17 20.35
C ALA A 257 7.66 5.88 21.17
N GLU A 258 8.72 5.34 20.54
CA GLU A 258 9.98 5.02 21.24
C GLU A 258 10.71 6.30 21.63
N THR A 259 10.71 7.31 20.75
CA THR A 259 11.35 8.61 20.98
C THR A 259 10.36 9.69 21.41
N ARG A 260 9.06 9.43 21.35
CA ARG A 260 7.95 10.39 21.48
C ARG A 260 8.05 11.57 20.51
N ALA A 261 8.77 11.37 19.41
CA ALA A 261 8.89 12.36 18.35
C ALA A 261 7.60 12.41 17.51
N PHE A 262 7.19 13.63 17.20
CA PHE A 262 6.11 13.90 16.26
C PHE A 262 6.64 14.78 15.14
N ALA A 263 6.37 14.41 13.90
CA ALA A 263 6.74 15.18 12.73
C ALA A 263 5.50 15.38 11.85
N GLN A 264 5.44 16.56 11.25
CA GLN A 264 4.49 16.90 10.19
C GLN A 264 5.29 17.32 8.97
N SER A 265 4.98 16.76 7.81
CA SER A 265 5.67 17.11 6.57
C SER A 265 5.21 18.47 6.03
N ARG A 266 6.04 19.04 5.13
CA ARG A 266 5.55 20.08 4.24
C ARG A 266 4.37 19.55 3.42
N ARG A 267 3.58 20.48 2.89
CA ARG A 267 2.44 20.19 2.02
C ARG A 267 2.84 20.45 0.57
N HIS A 268 2.77 19.41 -0.26
CA HIS A 268 2.93 19.55 -1.71
C HIS A 268 1.59 19.85 -2.37
N ARG A 269 1.55 20.83 -3.28
CA ARG A 269 0.43 21.03 -4.19
C ARG A 269 0.74 20.25 -5.47
N VAL A 270 -0.10 19.26 -5.78
CA VAL A 270 0.17 18.30 -6.85
C VAL A 270 -0.95 18.36 -7.87
N HIS A 271 -0.59 18.50 -9.15
CA HIS A 271 -1.49 18.22 -10.26
C HIS A 271 -1.51 16.70 -10.49
N VAL A 272 -2.65 16.08 -10.19
CA VAL A 272 -2.79 14.62 -10.17
C VAL A 272 -3.09 14.10 -11.56
N VAL A 273 -2.21 13.26 -12.07
CA VAL A 273 -2.39 12.48 -13.31
C VAL A 273 -3.07 11.15 -12.99
N ASP A 274 -2.57 10.45 -11.96
CA ASP A 274 -3.18 9.20 -11.48
C ASP A 274 -3.04 9.07 -9.97
N ARG A 275 -4.16 8.77 -9.29
CA ARG A 275 -4.18 8.64 -7.82
C ARG A 275 -3.79 7.26 -7.32
N VAL A 276 -3.83 6.25 -8.19
CA VAL A 276 -3.52 4.87 -7.80
C VAL A 276 -2.03 4.75 -7.50
N GLY A 277 -1.69 4.04 -6.44
CA GLY A 277 -0.30 3.83 -6.02
C GLY A 277 0.34 4.96 -5.19
N GLY A 278 -0.34 6.13 -5.01
CA GLY A 278 0.23 7.21 -4.20
C GLY A 278 0.45 6.82 -2.72
N GLY A 279 -0.53 6.16 -2.09
CA GLY A 279 -0.39 5.63 -0.73
C GLY A 279 0.68 4.54 -0.63
N ASP A 280 0.73 3.66 -1.64
CA ASP A 280 1.71 2.58 -1.69
C ASP A 280 3.14 3.12 -1.86
N SER A 281 3.32 4.18 -2.68
CA SER A 281 4.60 4.89 -2.83
C SER A 281 5.02 5.58 -1.53
N PHE A 282 4.07 6.18 -0.79
CA PHE A 282 4.33 6.72 0.54
C PHE A 282 4.82 5.63 1.50
N ALA A 283 4.13 4.50 1.56
CA ALA A 283 4.49 3.37 2.43
C ALA A 283 5.88 2.83 2.09
N ALA A 284 6.17 2.63 0.80
CA ALA A 284 7.47 2.15 0.33
C ALA A 284 8.61 3.10 0.71
N ALA A 285 8.44 4.39 0.43
CA ALA A 285 9.46 5.39 0.71
C ALA A 285 9.71 5.57 2.22
N LEU A 286 8.64 5.53 3.03
CA LEU A 286 8.76 5.54 4.49
C LEU A 286 9.54 4.31 4.99
N ILE A 287 9.22 3.11 4.50
CA ILE A 287 9.91 1.88 4.85
C ILE A 287 11.39 1.95 4.45
N ALA A 288 11.70 2.41 3.23
CA ALA A 288 13.08 2.52 2.74
C ALA A 288 13.93 3.43 3.63
N ARG A 289 13.41 4.58 4.04
CA ARG A 289 14.15 5.55 4.87
C ARG A 289 14.25 5.11 6.34
N LEU A 290 13.21 4.44 6.87
CA LEU A 290 13.29 3.84 8.21
C LEU A 290 14.30 2.68 8.26
N LEU A 291 14.39 1.87 7.20
CA LEU A 291 15.42 0.84 7.06
C LEU A 291 16.83 1.44 6.97
N ALA A 292 16.98 2.59 6.32
CA ALA A 292 18.24 3.32 6.24
C ALA A 292 18.65 3.97 7.58
N GLY A 293 17.76 3.98 8.58
CA GLY A 293 18.02 4.57 9.90
C GLY A 293 17.82 6.08 9.96
N ASP A 294 17.08 6.64 9.03
CA ASP A 294 16.78 8.07 9.02
C ASP A 294 15.95 8.48 10.23
N ARG A 295 16.13 9.74 10.66
CA ARG A 295 15.25 10.33 11.66
C ARG A 295 13.81 10.39 11.14
N PRO A 296 12.81 10.21 12.03
CA PRO A 296 11.40 10.18 11.62
C PRO A 296 10.96 11.35 10.75
N ALA A 297 11.39 12.57 11.05
CA ALA A 297 11.05 13.75 10.24
C ALA A 297 11.61 13.69 8.82
N ALA A 298 12.87 13.27 8.65
CA ALA A 298 13.48 13.15 7.32
C ALA A 298 12.83 12.02 6.52
N ALA A 299 12.57 10.87 7.15
CA ALA A 299 11.87 9.76 6.54
C ALA A 299 10.45 10.15 6.07
N LEU A 300 9.74 10.96 6.86
CA LEU A 300 8.41 11.47 6.52
C LEU A 300 8.44 12.41 5.31
N GLU A 301 9.35 13.39 5.29
CA GLU A 301 9.48 14.34 4.17
C GLU A 301 9.78 13.60 2.87
N PHE A 302 10.71 12.65 2.91
CA PHE A 302 11.05 11.82 1.76
C PHE A 302 9.84 10.99 1.29
N ALA A 303 9.09 10.38 2.19
CA ALA A 303 7.92 9.56 1.86
C ALA A 303 6.80 10.38 1.20
N VAL A 304 6.56 11.60 1.68
CA VAL A 304 5.56 12.50 1.11
C VAL A 304 5.99 13.00 -0.27
N ALA A 305 7.27 13.33 -0.46
CA ALA A 305 7.81 13.76 -1.76
C ALA A 305 7.74 12.63 -2.80
N ALA A 306 8.15 11.40 -2.46
CA ALA A 306 8.05 10.23 -3.33
C ALA A 306 6.60 9.94 -3.75
N SER A 307 5.67 10.05 -2.80
CA SER A 307 4.25 9.90 -3.06
C SER A 307 3.69 11.02 -3.96
N ALA A 308 4.12 12.27 -3.76
CA ALA A 308 3.73 13.39 -4.60
C ALA A 308 4.20 13.19 -6.05
N LEU A 309 5.43 12.73 -6.26
CA LEU A 309 5.95 12.36 -7.59
C LEU A 309 5.11 11.26 -8.24
N LYS A 310 4.73 10.21 -7.49
CA LYS A 310 3.87 9.14 -8.01
C LYS A 310 2.54 9.66 -8.54
N LEU A 311 1.94 10.63 -7.90
CA LEU A 311 0.65 11.20 -8.33
C LEU A 311 0.73 11.91 -9.68
N THR A 312 1.91 12.24 -10.17
CA THR A 312 2.14 12.94 -11.45
C THR A 312 2.35 12.00 -12.65
N VAL A 313 2.37 10.68 -12.43
CA VAL A 313 2.59 9.69 -13.48
C VAL A 313 1.43 8.71 -13.59
N PRO A 314 1.08 8.21 -14.79
CA PRO A 314 0.03 7.23 -14.97
C PRO A 314 0.45 5.83 -14.49
N GLY A 315 -0.56 4.97 -14.25
CA GLY A 315 -0.37 3.57 -13.85
C GLY A 315 -0.17 3.43 -12.35
N ASP A 316 0.06 2.20 -11.89
CA ASP A 316 0.11 1.88 -10.46
C ASP A 316 1.52 2.01 -9.86
N PHE A 317 2.53 1.61 -10.63
CA PHE A 317 3.91 1.53 -10.14
C PHE A 317 4.57 2.91 -10.01
N SER A 318 5.24 3.13 -8.90
CA SER A 318 6.14 4.26 -8.71
C SER A 318 7.56 3.84 -9.09
N ARG A 319 8.14 4.59 -10.02
CA ARG A 319 9.53 4.40 -10.49
C ARG A 319 10.44 5.55 -10.08
N ALA A 320 9.96 6.39 -9.16
CA ALA A 320 10.76 7.51 -8.67
C ALA A 320 12.05 6.99 -8.02
N SER A 321 13.18 7.53 -8.44
CA SER A 321 14.48 7.22 -7.84
C SER A 321 14.72 8.06 -6.58
N VAL A 322 15.73 7.67 -5.81
CA VAL A 322 16.15 8.44 -4.62
C VAL A 322 16.56 9.87 -5.04
N GLU A 323 17.27 10.00 -6.15
CA GLU A 323 17.77 11.27 -6.69
C GLU A 323 16.62 12.20 -7.06
N GLU A 324 15.58 11.72 -7.77
CA GLU A 324 14.39 12.51 -8.13
C GLU A 324 13.63 13.00 -6.88
N VAL A 325 13.50 12.14 -5.87
CA VAL A 325 12.85 12.54 -4.61
C VAL A 325 13.68 13.59 -3.89
N GLU A 326 15.00 13.43 -3.81
CA GLU A 326 15.90 14.41 -3.20
C GLU A 326 15.95 15.74 -3.94
N GLU A 327 15.84 15.73 -5.27
CA GLU A 327 15.70 16.95 -6.07
C GLU A 327 14.43 17.71 -5.70
N LEU A 328 13.30 17.04 -5.60
CA LEU A 328 12.06 17.66 -5.15
C LEU A 328 12.15 18.21 -3.71
N LEU A 329 12.91 17.55 -2.83
CA LEU A 329 13.11 18.02 -1.47
C LEU A 329 13.98 19.27 -1.37
N ARG A 330 14.89 19.49 -2.33
CA ARG A 330 15.75 20.70 -2.42
C ARG A 330 15.02 21.88 -3.05
N ALA A 331 13.99 21.65 -3.86
CA ALA A 331 13.17 22.69 -4.50
C ALA A 331 12.17 23.31 -3.48
#